data_33293bbcbbedc053ebbd77cc1b33daad
#
_entry.id   33293bbcbbedc053ebbd77cc1b33daad
#
_cell.length_a   1.000
_cell.length_b   1.000
_cell.length_c   1.000
_cell.angle_alpha   90.00
_cell.angle_beta   90.00
_cell.angle_gamma   90.00
#
_symmetry.space_group_name_H-M   'P 1'
#
loop_
_entity.id
_entity.type
_entity.pdbx_description
1 polymer ?
#
loop_
_entity_poly.entity_id
_entity_poly.type
_entity_poly.pdbx_seq_one_letter_code
_entity_poly.pdbx_strand_id
1 'polypeptide(L)'
;MTSEPATARAQFSIRRTYAASIDEAWALWTTKSGIESWWGPEGFDVTVTSLDLRPGGALVYLMTAMAPEQVAFMKRAGMPLTSECKVTYTEVSPPSRLAYKTLTDFVPGVTPYEVATVVELEAATDGVKLTITFDAMHDDVWTERARAGHESQMRKLDALLATQGKRGAPLKP
;
A
#
# COMPACT_ATOMS: atom_id res chain seq x y z
N MET A 1 21.57 32.05 1.55
CA MET A 1 20.23 31.48 1.33
C MET A 1 20.04 30.36 2.35
N THR A 2 19.32 30.64 3.41
CA THR A 2 18.94 29.65 4.40
C THR A 2 17.77 28.87 3.80
N SER A 3 18.01 27.59 3.46
CA SER A 3 16.93 26.66 3.15
C SER A 3 16.09 26.51 4.41
N GLU A 4 14.87 27.03 4.39
CA GLU A 4 13.88 26.65 5.39
C GLU A 4 13.78 25.12 5.44
N PRO A 5 13.83 24.49 6.62
CA PRO A 5 13.57 23.07 6.71
C PRO A 5 12.14 22.85 6.22
N ALA A 6 12.01 21.99 5.21
CA ALA A 6 10.71 21.55 4.74
C ALA A 6 9.94 21.07 5.97
N THR A 7 8.84 21.76 6.30
CA THR A 7 8.00 21.43 7.45
C THR A 7 7.57 19.97 7.28
N ALA A 8 7.98 19.10 8.21
CA ALA A 8 7.61 17.70 8.17
C ALA A 8 6.09 17.60 8.11
N ARG A 9 5.55 16.87 7.12
CA ARG A 9 4.11 16.66 6.98
C ARG A 9 3.58 15.91 8.18
N ALA A 10 2.35 16.24 8.58
CA ALA A 10 1.62 15.40 9.53
C ALA A 10 1.55 13.96 9.00
N GLN A 11 1.50 13.01 9.91
CA GLN A 11 1.47 11.58 9.58
C GLN A 11 0.28 10.91 10.25
N PHE A 12 -0.20 9.84 9.65
CA PHE A 12 -1.15 8.92 10.27
C PHE A 12 -0.67 7.48 10.12
N SER A 13 -1.08 6.62 11.05
CA SER A 13 -0.66 5.22 11.07
C SER A 13 -1.84 4.28 11.10
N ILE A 14 -1.68 3.13 10.46
CA ILE A 14 -2.57 1.98 10.53
C ILE A 14 -1.79 0.83 11.16
N ARG A 15 -2.40 0.16 12.13
CA ARG A 15 -1.78 -0.98 12.83
C ARG A 15 -2.67 -2.22 12.71
N ARG A 16 -2.02 -3.36 12.52
CA ARG A 16 -2.66 -4.68 12.44
C ARG A 16 -1.78 -5.73 13.13
N THR A 17 -2.41 -6.80 13.57
CA THR A 17 -1.72 -8.01 14.03
C THR A 17 -2.30 -9.21 13.29
N TYR A 18 -1.43 -10.04 12.72
CA TYR A 18 -1.84 -11.18 11.93
C TYR A 18 -1.22 -12.47 12.47
N ALA A 19 -1.97 -13.58 12.38
CA ALA A 19 -1.48 -14.92 12.67
C ALA A 19 -0.68 -15.48 11.47
N ALA A 20 0.38 -14.78 11.10
CA ALA A 20 1.29 -15.11 10.01
C ALA A 20 2.73 -14.89 10.45
N SER A 21 3.68 -15.52 9.78
CA SER A 21 5.09 -15.26 10.05
C SER A 21 5.50 -13.88 9.48
N ILE A 22 6.58 -13.32 10.00
CA ILE A 22 7.14 -12.08 9.47
C ILE A 22 7.58 -12.25 8.01
N ASP A 23 8.08 -13.43 7.64
CA ASP A 23 8.51 -13.73 6.27
C ASP A 23 7.33 -13.82 5.30
N GLU A 24 6.21 -14.41 5.72
CA GLU A 24 4.97 -14.42 4.94
C GLU A 24 4.43 -13.01 4.72
N ALA A 25 4.40 -12.19 5.77
CA ALA A 25 3.98 -10.80 5.67
C ALA A 25 4.93 -10.00 4.76
N TRP A 26 6.23 -10.18 4.91
CA TRP A 26 7.24 -9.52 4.06
C TRP A 26 7.05 -9.86 2.58
N ALA A 27 6.81 -11.13 2.25
CA ALA A 27 6.60 -11.58 0.88
C ALA A 27 5.38 -10.91 0.22
N LEU A 28 4.32 -10.60 0.97
CA LEU A 28 3.13 -9.90 0.46
C LEU A 28 3.43 -8.47 0.02
N TRP A 29 4.47 -7.84 0.53
CA TRP A 29 4.91 -6.50 0.20
C TRP A 29 6.03 -6.44 -0.84
N THR A 30 6.73 -7.55 -1.07
CA THR A 30 8.01 -7.54 -1.76
C THR A 30 8.12 -8.51 -2.92
N THR A 31 7.11 -9.33 -3.18
CA THR A 31 7.06 -10.21 -4.35
C THR A 31 5.96 -9.80 -5.30
N LYS A 32 6.13 -10.09 -6.59
CA LYS A 32 5.11 -9.82 -7.61
C LYS A 32 3.76 -10.46 -7.22
N SER A 33 3.75 -11.77 -6.97
CA SER A 33 2.53 -12.48 -6.61
C SER A 33 1.92 -12.00 -5.29
N GLY A 34 2.76 -11.67 -4.31
CA GLY A 34 2.33 -11.10 -3.05
C GLY A 34 1.60 -9.78 -3.25
N ILE A 35 2.22 -8.85 -3.95
CA ILE A 35 1.65 -7.53 -4.24
C ILE A 35 0.33 -7.66 -5.02
N GLU A 36 0.30 -8.46 -6.08
CA GLU A 36 -0.90 -8.66 -6.91
C GLU A 36 -2.08 -9.27 -6.14
N SER A 37 -1.83 -9.96 -5.02
CA SER A 37 -2.87 -10.63 -4.24
C SER A 37 -3.75 -9.69 -3.41
N TRP A 38 -3.28 -8.48 -3.09
CA TRP A 38 -4.03 -7.59 -2.17
C TRP A 38 -3.89 -6.09 -2.44
N TRP A 39 -2.88 -5.66 -3.21
CA TRP A 39 -2.58 -4.24 -3.43
C TRP A 39 -3.74 -3.52 -4.14
N GLY A 40 -3.90 -2.22 -3.86
CA GLY A 40 -4.99 -1.40 -4.37
C GLY A 40 -6.27 -1.51 -3.54
N PRO A 41 -7.16 -0.52 -3.63
CA PRO A 41 -8.41 -0.53 -2.85
C PRO A 41 -9.36 -1.61 -3.32
N GLU A 42 -10.37 -1.91 -2.51
CA GLU A 42 -11.42 -2.88 -2.84
C GLU A 42 -12.08 -2.55 -4.19
N GLY A 43 -12.31 -3.57 -5.00
CA GLY A 43 -12.89 -3.42 -6.33
C GLY A 43 -11.90 -3.13 -7.44
N PHE A 44 -10.61 -3.05 -7.13
CA PHE A 44 -9.52 -2.90 -8.10
C PHE A 44 -8.58 -4.11 -8.05
N ASP A 45 -8.09 -4.49 -9.21
CA ASP A 45 -7.02 -5.47 -9.36
C ASP A 45 -5.72 -4.79 -9.74
N VAL A 46 -4.62 -5.40 -9.33
CA VAL A 46 -3.26 -4.91 -9.61
C VAL A 46 -2.49 -5.94 -10.41
N THR A 47 -1.82 -5.48 -11.44
CA THR A 47 -0.86 -6.27 -12.24
C THR A 47 0.50 -5.58 -12.18
N VAL A 48 1.49 -6.25 -11.61
CA VAL A 48 2.85 -5.72 -11.51
C VAL A 48 3.57 -5.88 -12.86
N THR A 49 4.00 -4.78 -13.42
CA THR A 49 4.75 -4.74 -14.69
C THR A 49 6.26 -4.68 -14.49
N SER A 50 6.72 -4.11 -13.39
CA SER A 50 8.14 -4.05 -13.02
C SER A 50 8.31 -3.98 -11.51
N LEU A 51 9.29 -4.68 -10.99
CA LEU A 51 9.64 -4.67 -9.57
C LEU A 51 11.16 -4.68 -9.43
N ASP A 52 11.70 -3.56 -8.98
CA ASP A 52 13.11 -3.38 -8.63
C ASP A 52 13.23 -3.07 -7.14
N LEU A 53 13.34 -4.11 -6.33
CA LEU A 53 13.27 -4.04 -4.87
C LEU A 53 14.63 -3.66 -4.27
N ARG A 54 14.98 -2.40 -4.37
CA ARG A 54 16.17 -1.81 -3.76
C ARG A 54 15.98 -0.31 -3.54
N PRO A 55 16.72 0.33 -2.64
CA PRO A 55 16.70 1.80 -2.53
C PRO A 55 16.99 2.46 -3.89
N GLY A 56 16.11 3.37 -4.31
CA GLY A 56 16.14 4.00 -5.64
C GLY A 56 15.46 3.20 -6.75
N GLY A 57 15.15 1.92 -6.52
CA GLY A 57 14.36 1.10 -7.43
C GLY A 57 12.88 1.42 -7.38
N ALA A 58 12.12 0.90 -8.32
CA ALA A 58 10.69 1.19 -8.44
C ALA A 58 9.83 -0.06 -8.57
N LEU A 59 8.62 0.03 -8.03
CA LEU A 59 7.49 -0.84 -8.35
C LEU A 59 6.59 -0.08 -9.33
N VAL A 60 6.34 -0.67 -10.49
CA VAL A 60 5.39 -0.17 -11.49
C VAL A 60 4.27 -1.19 -11.64
N TYR A 61 3.04 -0.75 -11.55
CA TYR A 61 1.88 -1.62 -11.65
C TYR A 61 0.70 -0.95 -12.34
N LEU A 62 -0.15 -1.76 -12.94
CA LEU A 62 -1.44 -1.34 -13.47
C LEU A 62 -2.51 -1.60 -12.43
N MET A 63 -3.33 -0.60 -12.16
CA MET A 63 -4.51 -0.71 -11.29
C MET A 63 -5.77 -0.61 -12.13
N THR A 64 -6.58 -1.65 -12.13
CA THR A 64 -7.76 -1.78 -12.99
C THR A 64 -9.03 -1.89 -12.14
N ALA A 65 -10.03 -1.05 -12.44
CA ALA A 65 -11.36 -1.16 -11.84
C ALA A 65 -12.06 -2.44 -12.31
N MET A 66 -12.45 -3.31 -11.40
CA MET A 66 -13.07 -4.60 -11.68
C MET A 66 -14.49 -4.72 -11.14
N ALA A 67 -14.75 -4.24 -9.92
CA ALA A 67 -16.09 -4.27 -9.35
C ALA A 67 -17.06 -3.38 -10.14
N PRO A 68 -18.29 -3.83 -10.38
CA PRO A 68 -19.26 -3.06 -11.18
C PRO A 68 -19.46 -1.62 -10.72
N GLU A 69 -19.44 -1.39 -9.42
CA GLU A 69 -19.57 -0.06 -8.81
C GLU A 69 -18.38 0.84 -9.14
N GLN A 70 -17.16 0.30 -9.09
CA GLN A 70 -15.95 1.03 -9.42
C GLN A 70 -15.86 1.33 -10.92
N VAL A 71 -16.22 0.35 -11.76
CA VAL A 71 -16.30 0.54 -13.22
C VAL A 71 -17.32 1.64 -13.56
N ALA A 72 -18.49 1.61 -12.95
CA ALA A 72 -19.52 2.62 -13.18
C ALA A 72 -19.08 4.02 -12.72
N PHE A 73 -18.42 4.10 -11.56
CA PHE A 73 -17.87 5.37 -11.06
C PHE A 73 -16.82 5.95 -12.01
N MET A 74 -15.85 5.14 -12.43
CA MET A 74 -14.79 5.59 -13.34
C MET A 74 -15.36 6.08 -14.68
N LYS A 75 -16.32 5.36 -15.24
CA LYS A 75 -17.02 5.77 -16.48
C LYS A 75 -17.75 7.10 -16.31
N ARG A 76 -18.49 7.29 -15.22
CA ARG A 76 -19.18 8.56 -14.94
C ARG A 76 -18.22 9.73 -14.75
N ALA A 77 -17.07 9.47 -14.13
CA ALA A 77 -16.05 10.47 -13.90
C ALA A 77 -15.18 10.76 -15.16
N GLY A 78 -15.39 10.03 -16.25
CA GLY A 78 -14.57 10.16 -17.44
C GLY A 78 -13.12 9.70 -17.25
N MET A 79 -12.89 8.80 -16.28
CA MET A 79 -11.57 8.29 -15.94
C MET A 79 -11.30 6.95 -16.61
N PRO A 80 -10.05 6.64 -16.96
CA PRO A 80 -9.71 5.32 -17.52
C PRO A 80 -9.93 4.22 -16.47
N LEU A 81 -10.35 3.04 -16.93
CA LEU A 81 -10.55 1.87 -16.05
C LEU A 81 -9.23 1.30 -15.53
N THR A 82 -8.15 1.50 -16.28
CA THR A 82 -6.80 1.06 -15.92
C THR A 82 -5.86 2.27 -15.85
N SER A 83 -5.11 2.37 -14.77
CA SER A 83 -4.10 3.41 -14.56
C SER A 83 -2.76 2.78 -14.21
N GLU A 84 -1.68 3.32 -14.76
CA GLU A 84 -0.33 2.97 -14.35
C GLU A 84 0.05 3.75 -13.10
N CYS A 85 0.57 3.03 -12.10
CA CYS A 85 1.01 3.59 -10.84
C CYS A 85 2.47 3.21 -10.60
N LYS A 86 3.20 4.11 -9.93
CA LYS A 86 4.61 3.92 -9.60
C LYS A 86 4.89 4.33 -8.16
N VAL A 87 5.64 3.50 -7.45
CA VAL A 87 6.27 3.84 -6.18
C VAL A 87 7.78 3.70 -6.31
N THR A 88 8.52 4.54 -5.61
CA THR A 88 9.98 4.50 -5.57
C THR A 88 10.43 4.12 -4.17
N TYR A 89 11.18 3.03 -4.05
CA TYR A 89 11.69 2.57 -2.77
C TYR A 89 12.79 3.49 -2.25
N THR A 90 12.74 3.80 -0.96
CA THR A 90 13.76 4.60 -0.26
C THR A 90 14.52 3.77 0.77
N GLU A 91 13.90 2.69 1.28
CA GLU A 91 14.55 1.76 2.20
C GLU A 91 14.02 0.34 1.98
N VAL A 92 14.90 -0.64 1.97
CA VAL A 92 14.56 -2.06 1.90
C VAL A 92 15.42 -2.80 2.92
N SER A 93 14.85 -3.11 4.08
CA SER A 93 15.52 -3.79 5.21
C SER A 93 14.76 -5.06 5.60
N PRO A 94 15.01 -6.18 4.87
CA PRO A 94 14.30 -7.44 5.13
C PRO A 94 14.55 -8.00 6.53
N PRO A 95 13.58 -8.62 7.16
CA PRO A 95 12.18 -8.70 6.78
C PRO A 95 11.30 -7.68 7.52
N SER A 96 11.88 -6.61 8.06
CA SER A 96 11.25 -5.77 9.09
C SER A 96 10.84 -4.37 8.64
N ARG A 97 11.47 -3.81 7.60
CA ARG A 97 11.21 -2.42 7.24
C ARG A 97 11.30 -2.16 5.74
N LEU A 98 10.28 -1.51 5.22
CA LEU A 98 10.18 -1.08 3.83
C LEU A 98 9.70 0.37 3.81
N ALA A 99 10.36 1.24 3.05
CA ALA A 99 9.91 2.60 2.87
C ALA A 99 9.89 2.96 1.38
N TYR A 100 8.90 3.72 0.98
CA TYR A 100 8.75 4.17 -0.40
C TYR A 100 8.03 5.50 -0.48
N LYS A 101 8.12 6.12 -1.65
CA LYS A 101 7.41 7.37 -1.98
C LYS A 101 6.50 7.14 -3.18
N THR A 102 5.34 7.76 -3.12
CA THR A 102 4.37 7.78 -4.21
C THR A 102 4.23 9.20 -4.73
N LEU A 103 4.31 9.37 -6.05
CA LEU A 103 4.10 10.67 -6.68
C LEU A 103 2.60 10.99 -6.73
N THR A 104 2.22 12.13 -6.18
CA THR A 104 0.89 12.70 -6.29
C THR A 104 0.91 13.77 -7.38
N ASP A 105 0.50 13.42 -8.57
CA ASP A 105 0.49 14.28 -9.76
C ASP A 105 -0.88 14.39 -10.43
N PHE A 106 -1.90 13.80 -9.82
CA PHE A 106 -3.24 13.66 -10.39
C PHE A 106 -4.26 14.68 -9.85
N VAL A 107 -3.84 15.56 -8.95
CA VAL A 107 -4.75 16.55 -8.33
C VAL A 107 -4.73 17.84 -9.16
N PRO A 108 -5.87 18.26 -9.77
CA PRO A 108 -5.93 19.48 -10.55
C PRO A 108 -5.56 20.72 -9.72
N GLY A 109 -4.70 21.58 -10.28
CA GLY A 109 -4.28 22.84 -9.65
C GLY A 109 -3.30 22.71 -8.50
N VAL A 110 -2.81 21.51 -8.21
CA VAL A 110 -1.80 21.26 -7.17
C VAL A 110 -0.49 20.84 -7.83
N THR A 111 0.60 21.50 -7.45
CA THR A 111 1.94 21.11 -7.92
C THR A 111 2.25 19.69 -7.47
N PRO A 112 2.72 18.80 -8.35
CA PRO A 112 3.08 17.43 -7.99
C PRO A 112 4.03 17.36 -6.80
N TYR A 113 3.79 16.42 -5.90
CA TYR A 113 4.61 16.20 -4.71
C TYR A 113 4.64 14.71 -4.35
N GLU A 114 5.61 14.32 -3.53
CA GLU A 114 5.76 12.94 -3.07
C GLU A 114 5.16 12.75 -1.68
N VAL A 115 4.53 11.59 -1.47
CA VAL A 115 4.00 11.12 -0.19
C VAL A 115 4.82 9.92 0.24
N ALA A 116 5.43 10.00 1.41
CA ALA A 116 6.20 8.90 1.98
C ALA A 116 5.32 7.91 2.73
N THR A 117 5.65 6.63 2.60
CA THR A 117 5.05 5.52 3.33
C THR A 117 6.15 4.67 3.95
N VAL A 118 5.97 4.30 5.21
CA VAL A 118 6.87 3.40 5.93
C VAL A 118 6.07 2.20 6.43
N VAL A 119 6.55 1.01 6.12
CA VAL A 119 5.99 -0.27 6.56
C VAL A 119 6.95 -0.90 7.53
N GLU A 120 6.47 -1.22 8.72
CA GLU A 120 7.25 -1.87 9.77
C GLU A 120 6.59 -3.18 10.18
N LEU A 121 7.37 -4.24 10.18
CA LEU A 121 6.95 -5.58 10.60
C LEU A 121 7.76 -5.99 11.82
N GLU A 122 7.08 -6.47 12.85
CA GLU A 122 7.68 -6.95 14.09
C GLU A 122 7.15 -8.35 14.40
N ALA A 123 8.04 -9.32 14.52
CA ALA A 123 7.66 -10.66 14.94
C ALA A 123 7.07 -10.63 16.35
N ALA A 124 5.94 -11.29 16.53
CA ALA A 124 5.27 -11.45 17.82
C ALA A 124 5.11 -12.93 18.16
N THR A 125 4.80 -13.24 19.42
CA THR A 125 4.66 -14.63 19.92
C THR A 125 3.71 -15.46 19.04
N ASP A 126 2.58 -14.88 18.62
CA ASP A 126 1.53 -15.57 17.87
C ASP A 126 1.38 -15.05 16.43
N GLY A 127 2.40 -14.37 15.90
CA GLY A 127 2.29 -13.84 14.56
C GLY A 127 3.20 -12.65 14.28
N VAL A 128 2.68 -11.66 13.57
CA VAL A 128 3.39 -10.45 13.16
C VAL A 128 2.56 -9.21 13.43
N LYS A 129 3.20 -8.18 13.95
CA LYS A 129 2.65 -6.82 14.06
C LYS A 129 3.05 -6.02 12.84
N LEU A 130 2.08 -5.38 12.22
CA LEU A 130 2.25 -4.49 11.08
C LEU A 130 1.93 -3.07 11.50
N THR A 131 2.81 -2.13 11.21
CA THR A 131 2.55 -0.69 11.32
C THR A 131 2.87 -0.04 9.98
N ILE A 132 1.90 0.68 9.42
CA ILE A 132 2.10 1.47 8.21
C ILE A 132 1.91 2.93 8.58
N THR A 133 2.89 3.76 8.26
CA THR A 133 2.85 5.19 8.52
C THR A 133 2.89 5.95 7.20
N PHE A 134 1.96 6.87 7.02
CA PHE A 134 1.79 7.66 5.80
C PHE A 134 1.95 9.14 6.11
N ASP A 135 2.56 9.87 5.20
CA ASP A 135 2.47 11.33 5.21
C ASP A 135 1.05 11.77 4.85
N ALA A 136 0.56 12.81 5.52
CA ALA A 136 -0.67 13.49 5.13
C ALA A 136 -0.52 14.10 3.73
N MET A 137 -1.64 14.25 3.04
CA MET A 137 -1.68 14.93 1.76
C MET A 137 -1.70 16.46 1.95
N HIS A 138 -1.88 17.22 0.88
CA HIS A 138 -1.77 18.68 0.88
C HIS A 138 -2.89 19.39 1.63
N ASP A 139 -4.02 18.72 1.88
CA ASP A 139 -5.14 19.22 2.70
C ASP A 139 -5.87 18.08 3.43
N ASP A 140 -6.78 18.44 4.32
CA ASP A 140 -7.51 17.48 5.15
C ASP A 140 -8.47 16.61 4.34
N VAL A 141 -9.08 17.15 3.29
CA VAL A 141 -10.04 16.41 2.44
C VAL A 141 -9.32 15.28 1.71
N TRP A 142 -8.19 15.57 1.10
CA TRP A 142 -7.38 14.58 0.40
C TRP A 142 -6.70 13.61 1.35
N THR A 143 -6.31 14.06 2.53
CA THR A 143 -5.77 13.19 3.58
C THR A 143 -6.80 12.16 4.03
N GLU A 144 -8.06 12.56 4.26
CA GLU A 144 -9.12 11.62 4.62
C GLU A 144 -9.47 10.66 3.47
N ARG A 145 -9.44 11.11 2.23
CA ARG A 145 -9.59 10.23 1.05
C ARG A 145 -8.46 9.21 0.97
N ALA A 146 -7.24 9.63 1.19
CA ALA A 146 -6.08 8.74 1.23
C ALA A 146 -6.21 7.72 2.38
N ARG A 147 -6.60 8.16 3.57
CA ARG A 147 -6.85 7.27 4.72
C ARG A 147 -7.91 6.22 4.39
N ALA A 148 -9.03 6.62 3.81
CA ALA A 148 -10.10 5.71 3.41
C ALA A 148 -9.63 4.70 2.34
N GLY A 149 -8.80 5.13 1.39
CA GLY A 149 -8.21 4.26 0.37
C GLY A 149 -7.24 3.23 0.99
N HIS A 150 -6.41 3.65 1.93
CA HIS A 150 -5.50 2.75 2.64
C HIS A 150 -6.26 1.76 3.53
N GLU A 151 -7.31 2.18 4.23
CA GLU A 151 -8.16 1.27 5.01
C GLU A 151 -8.89 0.25 4.11
N SER A 152 -9.36 0.68 2.94
CA SER A 152 -9.95 -0.22 1.93
C SER A 152 -8.95 -1.28 1.47
N GLN A 153 -7.72 -0.89 1.17
CA GLN A 153 -6.64 -1.79 0.81
C GLN A 153 -6.30 -2.76 1.95
N MET A 154 -6.27 -2.27 3.18
CA MET A 154 -6.00 -3.10 4.36
C MET A 154 -7.07 -4.16 4.60
N ARG A 155 -8.34 -3.89 4.28
CA ARG A 155 -9.40 -4.92 4.36
C ARG A 155 -9.14 -6.09 3.42
N LYS A 156 -8.56 -5.86 2.25
CA LYS A 156 -8.12 -6.94 1.34
C LYS A 156 -7.01 -7.78 1.97
N LEU A 157 -6.05 -7.14 2.60
CA LEU A 157 -4.97 -7.83 3.31
C LEU A 157 -5.50 -8.62 4.52
N ASP A 158 -6.40 -8.03 5.29
CA ASP A 158 -7.07 -8.69 6.42
C ASP A 158 -7.77 -9.98 5.97
N ALA A 159 -8.52 -9.91 4.87
CA ALA A 159 -9.23 -11.07 4.32
C ALA A 159 -8.27 -12.15 3.79
N LEU A 160 -7.21 -11.74 3.11
CA LEU A 160 -6.19 -12.66 2.57
C LEU A 160 -5.48 -13.42 3.70
N LEU A 161 -5.03 -12.73 4.73
CA LEU A 161 -4.30 -13.35 5.85
C LEU A 161 -5.22 -14.18 6.76
N ALA A 162 -6.49 -13.80 6.93
CA ALA A 162 -7.48 -14.63 7.62
C ALA A 162 -7.70 -15.97 6.89
N THR A 163 -7.72 -15.97 5.56
CA THR A 163 -7.86 -17.18 4.74
C THR A 163 -6.60 -18.07 4.83
N GLN A 164 -5.41 -17.49 4.78
CA GLN A 164 -4.15 -18.21 4.91
C GLN A 164 -3.99 -18.83 6.30
N GLY A 165 -4.36 -18.14 7.37
CA GLY A 165 -4.34 -18.65 8.74
C GLY A 165 -5.22 -19.89 8.92
N LYS A 166 -6.36 -19.97 8.22
CA LYS A 166 -7.26 -21.14 8.23
C LYS A 166 -6.66 -22.36 7.49
N ARG A 167 -5.87 -22.13 6.45
CA ARG A 167 -5.22 -23.21 5.67
C ARG A 167 -4.01 -23.81 6.40
N GLY A 168 -3.36 -23.06 7.27
CA GLY A 168 -2.21 -23.48 8.06
C GLY A 168 -2.56 -24.17 9.36
N ALA A 169 -3.86 -24.26 9.73
CA ALA A 169 -4.27 -24.99 10.94
C ALA A 169 -4.09 -26.50 10.71
N PRO A 170 -3.33 -27.20 11.60
CA PRO A 170 -3.21 -28.66 11.48
C PRO A 170 -4.59 -29.30 11.63
N LEU A 171 -4.92 -30.19 10.69
CA LEU A 171 -6.07 -31.06 10.81
C LEU A 171 -5.91 -31.83 12.13
N LYS A 172 -6.79 -31.60 13.10
CA LYS A 172 -6.85 -32.46 14.29
C LYS A 172 -7.16 -33.88 13.85
N PRO A 173 -6.42 -34.90 14.36
CA PRO A 173 -6.71 -36.29 14.09
C PRO A 173 -8.11 -36.69 14.55
#